data_6841b22355a3ed408848832b656bc20f
#
_entry.id   6841b22355a3ed408848832b656bc20f
#
_cell.length_a   1.000
_cell.length_b   1.000
_cell.length_c   1.000
_cell.angle_alpha   90.00
_cell.angle_beta   90.00
_cell.angle_gamma   90.00
#
_symmetry.space_group_name_H-M   'P 1'
#
loop_
_entity.id
_entity.type
_entity.pdbx_description
1 polymer ?
#
loop_
_entity_poly.entity_id
_entity_poly.type
_entity_poly.pdbx_seq_one_letter_code
_entity_poly.pdbx_strand_id
1 'polypeptide(L)'
;MPYLRDFSLLFWYNESIKIKAVFPMMTQNADKKREQIQMFCMDDLVPQDHLLRLIDQAIDWSFIYDLVIDKYSADNGRPSMDPVMLIKIPFIQYLDGSRSMRQTVKEIEVNVAYRWFLGLEMMDKVPHFSTFGKNYTRRFKDTDLFEQVFSRILQECYKYRLIDPS
;
A
#
# COMPACT_ATOMS: atom_id res chain seq x y z
N MET A 1 -17.81 13.72 -59.79
CA MET A 1 -19.07 13.59 -59.06
C MET A 1 -19.02 14.51 -57.89
N PRO A 2 -20.00 15.44 -57.76
CA PRO A 2 -19.91 16.60 -56.90
C PRO A 2 -20.76 16.43 -55.65
N TYR A 3 -20.22 16.68 -54.50
CA TYR A 3 -20.94 17.11 -53.32
C TYR A 3 -19.98 17.89 -52.38
N LEU A 4 -19.57 19.05 -52.90
CA LEU A 4 -19.14 20.16 -52.08
C LEU A 4 -20.10 21.30 -52.36
N ARG A 5 -21.21 21.35 -51.62
CA ARG A 5 -22.12 22.46 -51.68
C ARG A 5 -22.33 23.03 -50.28
N ASP A 6 -21.91 24.29 -50.17
CA ASP A 6 -22.43 25.34 -49.36
C ASP A 6 -22.36 25.19 -47.84
N PHE A 7 -21.17 25.30 -47.30
CA PHE A 7 -20.96 25.70 -45.89
C PHE A 7 -21.08 27.24 -45.73
N SER A 8 -21.29 28.01 -46.77
CA SER A 8 -21.36 29.49 -46.71
C SER A 8 -22.69 30.05 -46.21
N LEU A 9 -23.76 29.25 -46.21
CA LEU A 9 -25.09 29.72 -45.78
C LEU A 9 -25.35 29.49 -44.28
N LEU A 10 -24.52 28.77 -43.57
CA LEU A 10 -24.63 28.60 -42.12
C LEU A 10 -23.95 29.74 -41.34
N PHE A 11 -23.19 30.60 -41.99
CA PHE A 11 -22.47 31.70 -41.35
C PHE A 11 -23.34 33.00 -41.18
N TRP A 12 -24.45 33.10 -41.90
CA TRP A 12 -25.27 34.34 -41.89
C TRP A 12 -26.56 34.27 -41.04
N TYR A 13 -26.84 33.12 -40.40
CA TYR A 13 -28.06 32.98 -39.58
C TYR A 13 -27.81 33.08 -38.07
N ASN A 14 -26.62 33.52 -37.65
CA ASN A 14 -26.20 33.36 -36.24
C ASN A 14 -25.98 34.66 -35.48
N GLU A 15 -26.53 35.82 -35.93
CA GLU A 15 -26.37 37.06 -35.15
C GLU A 15 -27.49 37.36 -34.14
N SER A 16 -28.51 36.51 -34.02
CA SER A 16 -29.63 36.78 -33.11
C SER A 16 -29.93 35.72 -32.07
N ILE A 17 -29.21 34.62 -32.08
CA ILE A 17 -29.31 33.61 -31.02
C ILE A 17 -28.07 33.72 -30.16
N LYS A 18 -28.17 34.44 -29.02
CA LYS A 18 -27.23 34.27 -27.91
C LYS A 18 -27.38 32.84 -27.40
N ILE A 19 -26.76 31.89 -28.06
CA ILE A 19 -26.54 30.57 -27.49
C ILE A 19 -25.68 30.83 -26.25
N LYS A 20 -26.31 30.84 -25.08
CA LYS A 20 -25.55 30.64 -23.83
C LYS A 20 -24.82 29.33 -24.03
N ALA A 21 -23.52 29.42 -24.33
CA ALA A 21 -22.67 28.25 -24.28
C ALA A 21 -22.79 27.68 -22.87
N VAL A 22 -23.57 26.63 -22.73
CA VAL A 22 -23.63 25.83 -21.50
C VAL A 22 -22.27 25.14 -21.48
N PHE A 23 -21.29 25.80 -20.88
CA PHE A 23 -20.04 25.13 -20.58
C PHE A 23 -20.40 23.98 -19.65
N PRO A 24 -20.11 22.73 -20.01
CA PRO A 24 -20.32 21.64 -19.10
C PRO A 24 -19.53 21.96 -17.81
N MET A 25 -20.18 21.79 -16.64
CA MET A 25 -19.52 21.96 -15.33
C MET A 25 -18.44 20.89 -15.08
N MET A 26 -17.86 20.38 -16.15
CA MET A 26 -16.81 19.38 -16.13
C MET A 26 -15.46 20.07 -16.10
N THR A 27 -14.74 19.89 -15.01
CA THR A 27 -13.35 20.34 -14.90
C THR A 27 -12.45 19.43 -15.74
N GLN A 28 -11.81 19.99 -16.75
CA GLN A 28 -10.78 19.28 -17.51
C GLN A 28 -9.43 19.48 -16.83
N ASN A 29 -8.92 18.42 -16.22
CA ASN A 29 -7.58 18.42 -15.63
C ASN A 29 -6.57 18.04 -16.72
N ALA A 30 -6.30 18.98 -17.65
CA ALA A 30 -5.38 18.78 -18.76
C ALA A 30 -3.90 18.86 -18.33
N ASP A 31 -3.60 19.61 -17.27
CA ASP A 31 -2.24 19.83 -16.80
C ASP A 31 -1.77 18.64 -15.93
N LYS A 32 -1.03 17.75 -16.56
CA LYS A 32 -0.40 16.61 -15.88
C LYS A 32 0.87 17.08 -15.16
N LYS A 33 0.74 17.52 -13.91
CA LYS A 33 1.86 17.97 -13.06
C LYS A 33 2.68 16.81 -12.49
N ARG A 34 2.87 15.72 -13.25
CA ARG A 34 3.59 14.52 -12.78
C ARG A 34 5.09 14.73 -12.60
N GLU A 35 5.64 15.73 -13.26
CA GLU A 35 7.07 16.10 -13.20
C GLU A 35 7.36 17.18 -12.17
N GLN A 36 6.34 17.66 -11.48
CA GLN A 36 6.52 18.67 -10.45
C GLN A 36 7.19 18.03 -9.24
N ILE A 37 8.32 18.62 -8.82
CA ILE A 37 9.01 18.23 -7.60
C ILE A 37 8.16 18.68 -6.41
N GLN A 38 7.89 17.75 -5.50
CA GLN A 38 7.20 18.00 -4.24
C GLN A 38 8.05 17.46 -3.09
N MET A 39 8.12 18.19 -1.98
CA MET A 39 8.82 17.76 -0.77
C MET A 39 7.79 17.37 0.29
N PHE A 40 7.83 16.12 0.70
CA PHE A 40 7.00 15.58 1.78
C PHE A 40 7.74 14.40 2.44
N CYS A 41 7.41 14.08 3.68
CA CYS A 41 7.87 12.84 4.30
C CYS A 41 6.82 11.72 4.11
N MET A 42 7.25 10.47 4.29
CA MET A 42 6.34 9.31 4.16
C MET A 42 5.16 9.40 5.14
N ASP A 43 5.40 9.99 6.29
CA ASP A 43 4.38 10.16 7.32
C ASP A 43 3.25 11.12 6.89
N ASP A 44 3.56 12.13 6.08
CA ASP A 44 2.56 13.07 5.56
C ASP A 44 1.62 12.45 4.51
N LEU A 45 2.07 11.37 3.85
CA LEU A 45 1.34 10.74 2.76
C LEU A 45 0.25 9.76 3.23
N VAL A 46 0.33 9.30 4.47
CA VAL A 46 -0.65 8.36 5.04
C VAL A 46 -1.57 9.11 6.00
N PRO A 47 -2.90 9.13 5.78
CA PRO A 47 -3.85 9.80 6.66
C PRO A 47 -3.76 9.32 8.10
N GLN A 48 -3.98 10.21 9.08
CA GLN A 48 -3.85 9.88 10.51
C GLN A 48 -4.89 8.84 10.99
N ASP A 49 -6.04 8.78 10.34
CA ASP A 49 -7.12 7.83 10.59
C ASP A 49 -7.01 6.54 9.78
N HIS A 50 -5.91 6.35 9.03
CA HIS A 50 -5.71 5.16 8.22
C HIS A 50 -5.58 3.91 9.09
N LEU A 51 -6.25 2.82 8.71
CA LEU A 51 -6.30 1.56 9.47
C LEU A 51 -4.90 1.04 9.87
N LEU A 52 -3.93 1.11 8.96
CA LEU A 52 -2.56 0.65 9.26
C LEU A 52 -1.87 1.49 10.33
N ARG A 53 -2.19 2.79 10.45
CA ARG A 53 -1.68 3.61 11.57
C ARG A 53 -2.28 3.17 12.90
N LEU A 54 -3.58 2.93 12.92
CA LEU A 54 -4.26 2.47 14.13
C LEU A 54 -3.70 1.12 14.60
N ILE A 55 -3.45 0.22 13.65
CA ILE A 55 -2.84 -1.08 13.91
C ILE A 55 -1.41 -0.92 14.43
N ASP A 56 -0.60 -0.09 13.78
CA ASP A 56 0.81 0.10 14.15
C ASP A 56 0.95 0.75 15.52
N GLN A 57 0.03 1.64 15.89
CA GLN A 57 -0.04 2.23 17.23
C GLN A 57 -0.56 1.27 18.31
N ALA A 58 -1.46 0.36 17.94
CA ALA A 58 -2.04 -0.60 18.86
C ALA A 58 -1.13 -1.78 19.16
N ILE A 59 -0.24 -2.15 18.23
CA ILE A 59 0.61 -3.34 18.33
C ILE A 59 2.06 -2.91 18.48
N ASP A 60 2.68 -3.22 19.61
CA ASP A 60 4.13 -3.15 19.75
C ASP A 60 4.77 -4.37 19.10
N TRP A 61 5.33 -4.18 17.89
CA TRP A 61 5.93 -5.25 17.11
C TRP A 61 7.29 -5.73 17.64
N SER A 62 7.85 -5.08 18.66
CA SER A 62 9.20 -5.40 19.20
C SER A 62 9.28 -6.83 19.75
N PHE A 63 8.18 -7.40 20.26
CA PHE A 63 8.12 -8.76 20.75
C PHE A 63 8.54 -9.81 19.73
N ILE A 64 8.46 -9.50 18.43
CA ILE A 64 8.89 -10.41 17.36
C ILE A 64 10.39 -10.65 17.44
N TYR A 65 11.19 -9.63 17.78
CA TYR A 65 12.64 -9.80 17.93
C TYR A 65 12.96 -10.82 19.00
N ASP A 66 12.27 -10.75 20.15
CA ASP A 66 12.48 -11.68 21.28
C ASP A 66 12.12 -13.12 20.89
N LEU A 67 11.05 -13.30 20.12
CA LEU A 67 10.62 -14.62 19.66
C LEU A 67 11.55 -15.28 18.64
N VAL A 68 12.34 -14.49 17.91
CA VAL A 68 13.16 -15.03 16.81
C VAL A 68 14.65 -14.94 17.04
N ILE A 69 15.12 -14.31 18.12
CA ILE A 69 16.55 -14.04 18.37
C ILE A 69 17.38 -15.31 18.27
N ASP A 70 16.88 -16.44 18.80
CA ASP A 70 17.56 -17.73 18.78
C ASP A 70 17.64 -18.37 17.38
N LYS A 71 16.88 -17.85 16.42
CA LYS A 71 16.85 -18.34 15.03
C LYS A 71 17.81 -17.58 14.13
N TYR A 72 18.45 -16.53 14.66
CA TYR A 72 19.40 -15.70 13.93
C TYR A 72 20.82 -15.95 14.45
N SER A 73 21.76 -16.21 13.52
CA SER A 73 23.18 -16.39 13.86
C SER A 73 23.80 -15.02 14.14
N ALA A 74 24.60 -14.96 15.24
CA ALA A 74 25.27 -13.72 15.64
C ALA A 74 26.43 -13.33 14.68
N ASP A 75 27.12 -14.31 14.08
CA ASP A 75 28.41 -14.07 13.43
C ASP A 75 28.52 -14.51 11.96
N ASN A 76 27.53 -15.14 11.37
CA ASN A 76 27.65 -15.71 10.04
C ASN A 76 26.55 -15.26 9.09
N GLY A 77 26.92 -14.55 8.02
CA GLY A 77 26.10 -14.37 6.84
C GLY A 77 25.82 -12.93 6.45
N ARG A 78 25.21 -12.79 5.27
CA ARG A 78 24.68 -11.53 4.77
C ARG A 78 23.61 -11.00 5.74
N PRO A 79 23.53 -9.66 5.99
CA PRO A 79 22.48 -9.07 6.79
C PRO A 79 21.11 -9.63 6.38
N SER A 80 20.42 -10.19 7.36
CA SER A 80 19.10 -10.78 7.13
C SER A 80 18.05 -9.69 7.02
N MET A 81 16.95 -10.00 6.37
CA MET A 81 15.78 -9.14 6.38
C MET A 81 15.24 -9.01 7.81
N ASP A 82 14.75 -7.83 8.13
CA ASP A 82 14.09 -7.55 9.40
C ASP A 82 12.94 -8.55 9.64
N PRO A 83 12.95 -9.28 10.78
CA PRO A 83 11.90 -10.22 11.12
C PRO A 83 10.51 -9.57 11.27
N VAL A 84 10.43 -8.34 11.75
CA VAL A 84 9.17 -7.59 11.85
C VAL A 84 8.58 -7.37 10.46
N MET A 85 9.39 -6.95 9.49
CA MET A 85 8.95 -6.82 8.11
C MET A 85 8.46 -8.15 7.52
N LEU A 86 9.16 -9.26 7.83
CA LEU A 86 8.76 -10.60 7.38
C LEU A 86 7.39 -11.04 7.91
N ILE A 87 6.99 -10.56 9.08
CA ILE A 87 5.67 -10.83 9.68
C ILE A 87 4.63 -9.84 9.16
N LYS A 88 4.97 -8.55 9.03
CA LYS A 88 4.05 -7.54 8.53
C LYS A 88 3.61 -7.77 7.08
N ILE A 89 4.43 -8.38 6.22
CA ILE A 89 4.06 -8.69 4.82
C ILE A 89 2.87 -9.67 4.73
N PRO A 90 2.89 -10.88 5.34
CA PRO A 90 1.71 -11.73 5.35
C PRO A 90 0.54 -11.12 6.12
N PHE A 91 0.78 -10.29 7.12
CA PHE A 91 -0.27 -9.56 7.79
C PHE A 91 -1.03 -8.64 6.82
N ILE A 92 -0.32 -7.87 5.98
CA ILE A 92 -0.93 -7.08 4.90
C ILE A 92 -1.72 -8.00 3.95
N GLN A 93 -1.17 -9.17 3.58
CA GLN A 93 -1.85 -10.12 2.71
C GLN A 93 -3.21 -10.54 3.25
N TYR A 94 -3.30 -10.85 4.54
CA TYR A 94 -4.55 -11.20 5.20
C TYR A 94 -5.51 -10.01 5.28
N LEU A 95 -5.02 -8.85 5.66
CA LEU A 95 -5.81 -7.64 5.82
C LEU A 95 -6.44 -7.19 4.50
N ASP A 96 -5.68 -7.27 3.41
CA ASP A 96 -6.09 -6.88 2.05
C ASP A 96 -6.90 -8.00 1.32
N GLY A 97 -6.95 -9.20 1.86
CA GLY A 97 -7.56 -10.34 1.21
C GLY A 97 -6.86 -10.77 -0.08
N SER A 98 -5.58 -10.42 -0.23
CA SER A 98 -4.78 -10.74 -1.42
C SER A 98 -4.62 -12.24 -1.59
N ARG A 99 -4.86 -12.73 -2.82
CA ARG A 99 -4.87 -14.18 -3.13
C ARG A 99 -3.48 -14.83 -3.09
N SER A 100 -2.42 -14.06 -3.17
CA SER A 100 -1.06 -14.62 -3.21
C SER A 100 -0.02 -13.61 -2.74
N MET A 101 1.06 -14.12 -2.15
CA MET A 101 2.23 -13.33 -1.76
C MET A 101 2.83 -12.52 -2.93
N ARG A 102 2.76 -13.05 -4.16
CA ARG A 102 3.23 -12.33 -5.35
C ARG A 102 2.38 -11.08 -5.62
N GLN A 103 1.07 -11.18 -5.44
CA GLN A 103 0.17 -10.04 -5.59
C GLN A 103 0.42 -9.03 -4.47
N THR A 104 0.50 -9.49 -3.22
CA THR A 104 0.79 -8.63 -2.07
C THR A 104 2.07 -7.80 -2.28
N VAL A 105 3.15 -8.42 -2.76
CA VAL A 105 4.39 -7.70 -3.07
C VAL A 105 4.18 -6.62 -4.13
N LYS A 106 3.42 -6.91 -5.19
CA LYS A 106 3.10 -5.90 -6.22
C LYS A 106 2.27 -4.74 -5.68
N GLU A 107 1.33 -5.01 -4.78
CA GLU A 107 0.56 -3.96 -4.11
C GLU A 107 1.45 -3.11 -3.21
N ILE A 108 2.35 -3.72 -2.46
CA ILE A 108 3.33 -3.01 -1.63
C ILE A 108 4.24 -2.09 -2.47
N GLU A 109 4.61 -2.50 -3.69
CA GLU A 109 5.46 -1.69 -4.57
C GLU A 109 4.83 -0.33 -4.91
N VAL A 110 3.51 -0.24 -4.99
CA VAL A 110 2.78 0.96 -5.44
C VAL A 110 1.95 1.63 -4.35
N ASN A 111 1.73 0.97 -3.21
CA ASN A 111 0.90 1.49 -2.13
C ASN A 111 1.76 2.14 -1.05
N VAL A 112 1.63 3.45 -0.91
CA VAL A 112 2.40 4.24 0.06
C VAL A 112 2.10 3.83 1.50
N ALA A 113 0.85 3.53 1.85
CA ALA A 113 0.48 3.13 3.20
C ALA A 113 1.09 1.77 3.59
N TYR A 114 1.19 0.84 2.66
CA TYR A 114 1.87 -0.44 2.90
C TYR A 114 3.38 -0.25 3.07
N ARG A 115 4.00 0.60 2.25
CA ARG A 115 5.42 0.94 2.37
C ARG A 115 5.72 1.58 3.72
N TRP A 116 4.91 2.57 4.10
CA TRP A 116 5.00 3.23 5.41
C TRP A 116 4.91 2.22 6.56
N PHE A 117 3.91 1.34 6.55
CA PHE A 117 3.70 0.33 7.57
C PHE A 117 4.87 -0.67 7.69
N LEU A 118 5.56 -0.95 6.59
CA LEU A 118 6.74 -1.82 6.55
C LEU A 118 8.06 -1.09 6.88
N GLY A 119 8.03 0.23 7.03
CA GLY A 119 9.24 1.04 7.22
C GLY A 119 10.11 1.14 5.97
N LEU A 120 9.51 1.01 4.77
CA LEU A 120 10.21 1.14 3.48
C LEU A 120 10.14 2.58 2.98
N GLU A 121 11.28 3.12 2.52
CA GLU A 121 11.30 4.39 1.81
C GLU A 121 10.69 4.27 0.41
N MET A 122 10.36 5.40 -0.24
CA MET A 122 9.71 5.42 -1.56
C MET A 122 10.51 4.69 -2.64
N MET A 123 11.84 4.70 -2.55
CA MET A 123 12.74 4.10 -3.54
C MET A 123 13.28 2.73 -3.12
N ASP A 124 12.95 2.27 -1.91
CA ASP A 124 13.41 0.97 -1.43
C ASP A 124 12.83 -0.16 -2.27
N LYS A 125 13.63 -1.19 -2.46
CA LYS A 125 13.18 -2.41 -3.13
C LYS A 125 12.35 -3.24 -2.18
N VAL A 126 11.12 -3.53 -2.57
CA VAL A 126 10.29 -4.50 -1.86
C VAL A 126 10.91 -5.90 -1.99
N PRO A 127 11.00 -6.66 -0.90
CA PRO A 127 11.53 -8.02 -0.94
C PRO A 127 10.76 -8.91 -1.90
N HIS A 128 11.49 -9.71 -2.69
CA HIS A 128 10.86 -10.64 -3.63
C HIS A 128 10.05 -11.70 -2.86
N PHE A 129 8.87 -12.06 -3.36
CA PHE A 129 7.97 -13.00 -2.71
C PHE A 129 8.62 -14.35 -2.33
N SER A 130 9.60 -14.84 -3.12
CA SER A 130 10.31 -16.07 -2.81
C SER A 130 11.23 -15.94 -1.59
N THR A 131 11.63 -14.72 -1.23
CA THR A 131 12.45 -14.47 -0.03
C THR A 131 11.65 -14.81 1.22
N PHE A 132 10.37 -14.45 1.26
CA PHE A 132 9.48 -14.84 2.35
C PHE A 132 9.41 -16.37 2.48
N GLY A 133 9.08 -17.09 1.42
CA GLY A 133 8.98 -18.55 1.44
C GLY A 133 10.28 -19.24 1.87
N LYS A 134 11.45 -18.75 1.41
CA LYS A 134 12.74 -19.28 1.82
C LYS A 134 13.03 -19.05 3.31
N ASN A 135 12.73 -17.86 3.82
CA ASN A 135 12.91 -17.55 5.25
C ASN A 135 11.92 -18.35 6.10
N TYR A 136 10.66 -18.48 5.67
CA TYR A 136 9.67 -19.32 6.34
C TYR A 136 10.17 -20.76 6.46
N THR A 137 10.51 -21.40 5.35
CA THR A 137 10.94 -22.81 5.33
C THR A 137 12.23 -23.03 6.11
N ARG A 138 13.15 -22.06 6.10
CA ARG A 138 14.46 -22.21 6.74
C ARG A 138 14.44 -21.98 8.25
N ARG A 139 13.59 -21.07 8.73
CA ARG A 139 13.67 -20.59 10.13
C ARG A 139 12.40 -20.84 10.93
N PHE A 140 11.23 -20.83 10.30
CA PHE A 140 9.94 -20.79 10.99
C PHE A 140 9.10 -22.04 10.75
N LYS A 141 9.43 -22.83 9.73
CA LYS A 141 8.79 -24.12 9.52
C LYS A 141 9.08 -25.02 10.72
N ASP A 142 8.10 -25.74 11.18
CA ASP A 142 8.19 -26.62 12.35
C ASP A 142 8.35 -25.86 13.70
N THR A 143 7.98 -24.59 13.74
CA THR A 143 7.86 -23.80 14.97
C THR A 143 6.42 -23.29 15.13
N ASP A 144 6.01 -23.04 16.36
CA ASP A 144 4.73 -22.41 16.71
C ASP A 144 4.78 -20.86 16.66
N LEU A 145 5.84 -20.32 16.04
CA LEU A 145 6.09 -18.87 15.97
C LEU A 145 4.88 -18.08 15.44
N PHE A 146 4.27 -18.55 14.34
CA PHE A 146 3.13 -17.84 13.76
C PHE A 146 1.90 -17.89 14.66
N GLU A 147 1.68 -18.98 15.38
CA GLU A 147 0.61 -19.08 16.39
C GLU A 147 0.86 -18.13 17.56
N GLN A 148 2.09 -18.04 18.03
CA GLN A 148 2.47 -17.11 19.09
C GLN A 148 2.30 -15.66 18.64
N VAL A 149 2.79 -15.31 17.44
CA VAL A 149 2.62 -13.97 16.86
C VAL A 149 1.14 -13.64 16.69
N PHE A 150 0.36 -14.56 16.13
CA PHE A 150 -1.08 -14.36 15.91
C PHE A 150 -1.82 -14.17 17.24
N SER A 151 -1.55 -15.02 18.22
CA SER A 151 -2.15 -14.92 19.56
C SER A 151 -1.83 -13.60 20.22
N ARG A 152 -0.60 -13.12 20.08
CA ARG A 152 -0.17 -11.83 20.65
C ARG A 152 -0.89 -10.66 19.96
N ILE A 153 -0.97 -10.68 18.63
CA ILE A 153 -1.71 -9.67 17.86
C ILE A 153 -3.18 -9.64 18.29
N LEU A 154 -3.83 -10.81 18.40
CA LEU A 154 -5.22 -10.89 18.88
C LEU A 154 -5.38 -10.29 20.27
N GLN A 155 -4.48 -10.59 21.20
CA GLN A 155 -4.53 -10.02 22.56
C GLN A 155 -4.47 -8.49 22.55
N GLU A 156 -3.57 -7.91 21.74
CA GLU A 156 -3.50 -6.45 21.60
C GLU A 156 -4.76 -5.90 20.93
N CYS A 157 -5.31 -6.55 19.89
CA CYS A 157 -6.56 -6.14 19.28
C CYS A 157 -7.75 -6.15 20.25
N TYR A 158 -7.85 -7.16 21.12
CA TYR A 158 -8.87 -7.20 22.18
C TYR A 158 -8.69 -6.07 23.21
N LYS A 159 -7.47 -5.85 23.64
CA LYS A 159 -7.14 -4.78 24.60
C LYS A 159 -7.56 -3.40 24.09
N TYR A 160 -7.38 -3.14 22.81
CA TYR A 160 -7.77 -1.88 22.18
C TYR A 160 -9.18 -1.90 21.59
N ARG A 161 -9.97 -2.96 21.83
CA ARG A 161 -11.35 -3.12 21.33
C ARG A 161 -11.48 -2.97 19.80
N LEU A 162 -10.48 -3.40 19.08
CA LEU A 162 -10.49 -3.42 17.61
C LEU A 162 -11.31 -4.58 17.06
N ILE A 163 -11.52 -5.62 17.87
CA ILE A 163 -12.34 -6.79 17.58
C ILE A 163 -13.18 -7.15 18.81
N ASP A 164 -14.41 -7.63 18.57
CA ASP A 164 -15.28 -8.13 19.62
C ASP A 164 -14.96 -9.59 19.95
N PRO A 165 -14.90 -9.97 21.23
CA PRO A 165 -14.81 -11.37 21.62
C PRO A 165 -16.21 -12.00 21.50
N SER A 166 -16.63 -12.40 20.30
CA SER A 166 -17.88 -13.14 20.07
C SER A 166 -17.66 -14.64 20.15
#